data_b20eea55d2816adbfde0c2c1691e2fd4
#
_entry.id   b20eea55d2816adbfde0c2c1691e2fd4
#
_cell.length_a   1.000
_cell.length_b   1.000
_cell.length_c   1.000
_cell.angle_alpha   90.00
_cell.angle_beta   90.00
_cell.angle_gamma   90.00
#
_symmetry.space_group_name_H-M   'P 1'
#
loop_
_entity.id
_entity.type
_entity.pdbx_description
1 polymer ?
#
loop_
_entity_poly.entity_id
_entity_poly.type
_entity_poly.pdbx_seq_one_letter_code
_entity_poly.pdbx_strand_id
1 'polypeptide(L)'
;MERIEGVNCADSPPYGVRGWLKDAGAERQRSVVERSLDVLVHVHAIDPGSLPGPYLERGVPPGLRPQLAEYGDFLDWVAEGRSLIEFRDVYRWLTASVPVSAAPAFCWGDSRLGNMLFRDDRPVAVLDWEMAGLAPPEADLAWWLVFDRIHTTGRGMERLPGVPPDSEQVAMYEMWSGHTVTNLHWYEVWAALRVAVLLFRFHDMLVANDMAPADPQHAAYWPAVRVLRDLLEGTPA
;
A
#
# COMPACT_ATOMS: atom_id res chain seq x y z
N MET A 1 -24.99 -4.73 8.78
CA MET A 1 -24.03 -4.42 7.68
C MET A 1 -24.74 -4.74 6.38
N GLU A 2 -24.77 -3.82 5.44
CA GLU A 2 -25.33 -4.05 4.11
C GLU A 2 -24.42 -5.00 3.33
N ARG A 3 -25.00 -5.95 2.59
CA ARG A 3 -24.28 -6.82 1.67
C ARG A 3 -24.17 -6.13 0.32
N ILE A 4 -22.96 -5.83 -0.12
CA ILE A 4 -22.69 -5.25 -1.44
C ILE A 4 -22.21 -6.36 -2.37
N GLU A 5 -22.84 -6.49 -3.53
CA GLU A 5 -22.44 -7.42 -4.58
C GLU A 5 -21.42 -6.76 -5.49
N GLY A 6 -20.36 -7.50 -5.82
CA GLY A 6 -19.26 -7.04 -6.68
C GLY A 6 -18.17 -8.10 -6.78
N VAL A 7 -17.19 -7.84 -7.62
CA VAL A 7 -15.98 -8.65 -7.76
C VAL A 7 -14.77 -7.85 -7.31
N ASN A 8 -13.82 -8.49 -6.66
CA ASN A 8 -12.55 -7.86 -6.32
C ASN A 8 -11.46 -8.17 -7.34
N CYS A 9 -10.35 -7.43 -7.27
CA CYS A 9 -9.10 -7.78 -7.95
C CYS A 9 -8.31 -8.71 -7.02
N ALA A 10 -8.06 -9.94 -7.46
CA ALA A 10 -7.38 -10.93 -6.63
C ALA A 10 -5.91 -10.56 -6.35
N ASP A 11 -5.43 -10.88 -5.15
CA ASP A 11 -4.04 -10.76 -4.76
C ASP A 11 -3.26 -12.07 -4.93
N SER A 12 -3.97 -13.21 -4.93
CA SER A 12 -3.37 -14.54 -5.05
C SER A 12 -4.20 -15.46 -5.96
N PRO A 13 -3.75 -15.74 -7.19
CA PRO A 13 -2.65 -15.04 -7.87
C PRO A 13 -2.99 -13.57 -8.14
N PRO A 14 -1.98 -12.69 -8.26
CA PRO A 14 -2.22 -11.26 -8.48
C PRO A 14 -3.04 -10.97 -9.73
N TYR A 15 -3.77 -9.86 -9.71
CA TYR A 15 -4.61 -9.41 -10.84
C TYR A 15 -3.85 -9.23 -12.16
N GLY A 16 -2.52 -9.03 -12.11
CA GLY A 16 -1.66 -8.99 -13.29
C GLY A 16 -1.43 -10.37 -13.93
N VAL A 17 -1.68 -11.45 -13.18
CA VAL A 17 -1.49 -12.84 -13.63
C VAL A 17 -2.80 -13.44 -14.13
N ARG A 18 -3.91 -13.25 -13.40
CA ARG A 18 -5.19 -13.88 -13.67
C ARG A 18 -6.36 -13.04 -13.13
N GLY A 19 -7.50 -13.19 -13.78
CA GLY A 19 -8.77 -12.60 -13.34
C GLY A 19 -9.29 -11.56 -14.30
N TRP A 20 -10.47 -11.06 -13.98
CA TRP A 20 -11.25 -10.20 -14.86
C TRP A 20 -10.49 -8.93 -15.30
N LEU A 21 -9.65 -8.35 -14.44
CA LEU A 21 -8.86 -7.16 -14.80
C LEU A 21 -7.74 -7.52 -15.79
N LYS A 22 -7.07 -8.69 -15.63
CA LYS A 22 -6.10 -9.18 -16.61
C LYS A 22 -6.72 -9.39 -17.98
N ASP A 23 -7.94 -9.93 -18.00
CA ASP A 23 -8.64 -10.27 -19.23
C ASP A 23 -9.32 -9.06 -19.88
N ALA A 24 -9.39 -7.94 -19.17
CA ALA A 24 -9.90 -6.67 -19.69
C ALA A 24 -8.93 -6.05 -20.68
N GLY A 25 -9.44 -5.35 -21.68
CA GLY A 25 -8.64 -4.53 -22.60
C GLY A 25 -8.04 -3.31 -21.88
N ALA A 26 -6.98 -2.74 -22.47
CA ALA A 26 -6.22 -1.64 -21.87
C ALA A 26 -7.09 -0.43 -21.47
N GLU A 27 -8.07 -0.06 -22.28
CA GLU A 27 -8.99 1.05 -21.99
C GLU A 27 -9.81 0.78 -20.71
N ARG A 28 -10.30 -0.46 -20.52
CA ARG A 28 -11.04 -0.84 -19.32
C ARG A 28 -10.12 -0.91 -18.10
N GLN A 29 -8.91 -1.45 -18.24
CA GLN A 29 -7.90 -1.46 -17.18
C GLN A 29 -7.60 -0.04 -16.70
N ARG A 30 -7.38 0.88 -17.64
CA ARG A 30 -7.17 2.30 -17.35
C ARG A 30 -8.35 2.91 -16.60
N SER A 31 -9.56 2.71 -17.09
CA SER A 31 -10.77 3.23 -16.45
C SER A 31 -10.97 2.71 -15.03
N VAL A 32 -10.63 1.44 -14.76
CA VAL A 32 -10.67 0.86 -13.41
C VAL A 32 -9.68 1.56 -12.49
N VAL A 33 -8.42 1.74 -12.92
CA VAL A 33 -7.39 2.41 -12.11
C VAL A 33 -7.76 3.86 -11.83
N GLU A 34 -8.19 4.62 -12.84
CA GLU A 34 -8.60 6.02 -12.70
C GLU A 34 -9.75 6.16 -11.69
N ARG A 35 -10.80 5.35 -11.83
CA ARG A 35 -11.94 5.38 -10.89
C ARG A 35 -11.56 4.95 -9.48
N SER A 36 -10.62 4.04 -9.34
CA SER A 36 -10.13 3.62 -8.04
C SER A 36 -9.27 4.69 -7.37
N LEU A 37 -8.47 5.40 -8.15
CA LEU A 37 -7.68 6.53 -7.66
C LEU A 37 -8.59 7.72 -7.26
N ASP A 38 -9.69 7.95 -8.00
CA ASP A 38 -10.71 8.94 -7.64
C ASP A 38 -11.38 8.61 -6.30
N VAL A 39 -11.62 7.32 -6.00
CA VAL A 39 -12.09 6.90 -4.67
C VAL A 39 -11.10 7.31 -3.58
N LEU A 40 -9.80 7.16 -3.80
CA LEU A 40 -8.79 7.58 -2.84
C LEU A 40 -8.83 9.11 -2.58
N VAL A 41 -9.03 9.91 -3.63
CA VAL A 41 -9.25 11.35 -3.50
C VAL A 41 -10.47 11.66 -2.62
N HIS A 42 -11.58 10.95 -2.82
CA HIS A 42 -12.78 11.12 -2.01
C HIS A 42 -12.60 10.69 -0.55
N VAL A 43 -11.83 9.62 -0.29
CA VAL A 43 -11.48 9.20 1.08
C VAL A 43 -10.70 10.31 1.79
N HIS A 44 -9.70 10.89 1.13
CA HIS A 44 -8.89 11.97 1.70
C HIS A 44 -9.66 13.29 1.89
N ALA A 45 -10.77 13.47 1.17
CA ALA A 45 -11.65 14.64 1.32
C ALA A 45 -12.63 14.50 2.50
N ILE A 46 -12.71 13.35 3.16
CA ILE A 46 -13.53 13.16 4.35
C ILE A 46 -12.97 14.04 5.48
N ASP A 47 -13.83 14.91 6.03
CA ASP A 47 -13.45 15.69 7.22
C ASP A 47 -13.28 14.74 8.44
N PRO A 48 -12.06 14.64 8.99
CA PRO A 48 -11.82 13.82 10.17
C PRO A 48 -12.69 14.17 11.36
N GLY A 49 -13.09 15.45 11.48
CA GLY A 49 -13.98 15.94 12.55
C GLY A 49 -15.41 15.38 12.44
N SER A 50 -15.81 14.89 11.27
CA SER A 50 -17.11 14.25 11.06
C SER A 50 -17.15 12.78 11.46
N LEU A 51 -16.00 12.16 11.71
CA LEU A 51 -15.88 10.75 12.06
C LEU A 51 -16.04 10.53 13.56
N PRO A 52 -16.69 9.43 13.99
CA PRO A 52 -16.80 9.13 15.42
C PRO A 52 -15.41 8.88 16.02
N GLY A 53 -15.03 9.70 17.01
CA GLY A 53 -13.72 9.77 17.63
C GLY A 53 -13.04 8.43 17.99
N PRO A 54 -13.74 7.44 18.59
CA PRO A 54 -13.11 6.19 19.01
C PRO A 54 -12.44 5.36 17.90
N TYR A 55 -12.85 5.54 16.66
CA TYR A 55 -12.29 4.79 15.54
C TYR A 55 -10.94 5.33 15.05
N LEU A 56 -10.63 6.59 15.35
CA LEU A 56 -9.36 7.22 14.98
C LEU A 56 -8.33 7.18 16.12
N GLU A 57 -8.80 6.92 17.33
CA GLU A 57 -7.97 6.87 18.55
C GLU A 57 -7.41 5.46 18.74
N ARG A 58 -6.42 5.09 17.95
CA ARG A 58 -5.67 3.80 18.14
C ARG A 58 -4.69 3.85 19.31
N GLY A 59 -4.76 4.87 20.16
CA GLY A 59 -3.79 5.10 21.24
C GLY A 59 -2.45 5.65 20.75
N VAL A 60 -2.27 5.81 19.45
CA VAL A 60 -1.09 6.45 18.84
C VAL A 60 -1.48 7.86 18.40
N PRO A 61 -0.79 8.90 18.87
CA PRO A 61 -1.03 10.25 18.40
C PRO A 61 -0.92 10.36 16.87
N PRO A 62 -1.73 11.22 16.21
CA PRO A 62 -1.63 11.42 14.77
C PRO A 62 -0.26 11.99 14.39
N GLY A 63 0.26 11.54 13.25
CA GLY A 63 1.53 12.01 12.70
C GLY A 63 2.53 10.90 12.41
N LEU A 64 3.53 11.23 11.61
CA LEU A 64 4.51 10.24 11.11
C LEU A 64 5.43 9.70 12.22
N ARG A 65 5.90 10.56 13.14
CA ARG A 65 6.83 10.13 14.18
C ARG A 65 6.24 9.12 15.17
N PRO A 66 5.02 9.30 15.69
CA PRO A 66 4.37 8.28 16.51
C PRO A 66 4.14 6.97 15.75
N GLN A 67 3.70 7.03 14.49
CA GLN A 67 3.51 5.83 13.66
C GLN A 67 4.84 5.09 13.40
N LEU A 68 5.93 5.82 13.16
CA LEU A 68 7.26 5.23 13.02
C LEU A 68 7.70 4.56 14.32
N ALA A 69 7.46 5.18 15.49
CA ALA A 69 7.83 4.58 16.78
C ALA A 69 7.09 3.26 17.02
N GLU A 70 5.76 3.24 16.82
CA GLU A 70 4.96 2.03 16.90
C GLU A 70 5.47 0.94 15.94
N TYR A 71 5.86 1.35 14.74
CA TYR A 71 6.38 0.42 13.76
C TYR A 71 7.79 -0.11 14.11
N GLY A 72 8.57 0.67 14.82
CA GLY A 72 9.85 0.22 15.37
C GLY A 72 9.65 -0.95 16.35
N ASP A 73 8.69 -0.81 17.27
CA ASP A 73 8.30 -1.85 18.20
C ASP A 73 7.78 -3.11 17.48
N PHE A 74 6.98 -2.90 16.43
CA PHE A 74 6.50 -3.99 15.57
C PHE A 74 7.64 -4.71 14.85
N LEU A 75 8.60 -3.98 14.30
CA LEU A 75 9.78 -4.54 13.65
C LEU A 75 10.63 -5.35 14.63
N ASP A 76 10.79 -4.88 15.86
CA ASP A 76 11.50 -5.59 16.92
C ASP A 76 10.79 -6.90 17.29
N TRP A 77 9.47 -6.86 17.40
CA TRP A 77 8.66 -8.06 17.64
C TRP A 77 8.77 -9.06 16.47
N VAL A 78 8.65 -8.60 15.21
CA VAL A 78 8.77 -9.48 14.03
C VAL A 78 10.16 -10.12 13.96
N ALA A 79 11.20 -9.38 14.35
CA ALA A 79 12.56 -9.90 14.35
C ALA A 79 12.75 -11.10 15.28
N GLU A 80 12.07 -11.14 16.43
CA GLU A 80 12.19 -12.24 17.41
C GLU A 80 13.64 -12.64 17.70
N GLY A 81 14.53 -11.65 17.84
CA GLY A 81 15.96 -11.84 18.05
C GLY A 81 16.79 -12.17 16.79
N ARG A 82 16.16 -12.31 15.62
CA ARG A 82 16.86 -12.48 14.34
C ARG A 82 17.44 -11.15 13.86
N SER A 83 18.53 -11.24 13.10
CA SER A 83 19.12 -10.05 12.47
C SER A 83 18.35 -9.71 11.19
N LEU A 84 17.53 -8.66 11.23
CA LEU A 84 16.88 -8.05 10.06
C LEU A 84 17.59 -6.75 9.70
N ILE A 85 18.92 -6.81 9.47
CA ILE A 85 19.79 -5.63 9.28
C ILE A 85 19.25 -4.73 8.17
N GLU A 86 18.90 -5.29 7.03
CA GLU A 86 18.37 -4.52 5.88
C GLU A 86 17.14 -3.70 6.26
N PHE A 87 16.15 -4.29 6.93
CA PHE A 87 14.94 -3.57 7.36
C PHE A 87 15.25 -2.52 8.43
N ARG A 88 16.20 -2.81 9.34
CA ARG A 88 16.62 -1.87 10.38
C ARG A 88 17.38 -0.68 9.81
N ASP A 89 18.19 -0.88 8.76
CA ASP A 89 18.92 0.19 8.09
C ASP A 89 17.95 1.14 7.38
N VAL A 90 16.95 0.60 6.68
CA VAL A 90 15.87 1.38 6.07
C VAL A 90 15.06 2.13 7.13
N TYR A 91 14.69 1.46 8.22
CA TYR A 91 13.95 2.10 9.32
C TYR A 91 14.74 3.26 9.94
N ARG A 92 16.08 3.12 10.13
CA ARG A 92 16.94 4.20 10.61
C ARG A 92 16.96 5.38 9.64
N TRP A 93 17.06 5.12 8.34
CA TRP A 93 16.99 6.16 7.33
C TRP A 93 15.65 6.92 7.38
N LEU A 94 14.54 6.19 7.44
CA LEU A 94 13.19 6.78 7.54
C LEU A 94 13.05 7.67 8.79
N THR A 95 13.51 7.20 9.95
CA THR A 95 13.41 7.98 11.20
C THR A 95 14.32 9.21 11.22
N ALA A 96 15.45 9.15 10.55
CA ALA A 96 16.39 10.27 10.43
C ALA A 96 15.93 11.33 9.42
N SER A 97 15.10 10.96 8.43
CA SER A 97 14.69 11.81 7.30
C SER A 97 13.19 12.08 7.25
N VAL A 98 12.49 12.02 8.38
CA VAL A 98 11.03 12.27 8.43
C VAL A 98 10.69 13.63 7.81
N PRO A 99 9.87 13.66 6.75
CA PRO A 99 9.51 14.90 6.10
C PRO A 99 8.64 15.80 7.00
N VAL A 100 8.71 17.09 6.73
CA VAL A 100 7.67 18.00 7.23
C VAL A 100 6.42 17.69 6.41
N SER A 101 5.42 17.10 7.06
CA SER A 101 4.21 16.65 6.39
C SER A 101 3.18 17.77 6.25
N ALA A 102 2.33 17.64 5.24
CA ALA A 102 1.09 18.39 5.12
C ALA A 102 0.14 18.10 6.32
N ALA A 103 -0.94 18.85 6.41
CA ALA A 103 -2.01 18.55 7.37
C ALA A 103 -2.51 17.11 7.13
N PRO A 104 -2.75 16.35 8.23
CA PRO A 104 -3.21 14.98 8.08
C PRO A 104 -4.63 14.96 7.50
N ALA A 105 -4.88 14.01 6.59
CA ALA A 105 -6.19 13.64 6.09
C ALA A 105 -6.64 12.33 6.74
N PHE A 106 -7.89 11.96 6.54
CA PHE A 106 -8.35 10.62 6.81
C PHE A 106 -7.82 9.70 5.71
N CYS A 107 -7.01 8.74 6.08
CA CYS A 107 -6.41 7.76 5.18
C CYS A 107 -7.03 6.39 5.38
N TRP A 108 -7.18 5.65 4.30
CA TRP A 108 -7.67 4.27 4.32
C TRP A 108 -6.66 3.29 4.93
N GLY A 109 -5.37 3.49 4.64
CA GLY A 109 -4.26 2.71 5.23
C GLY A 109 -3.87 1.48 4.44
N ASP A 110 -4.81 0.72 3.84
CA ASP A 110 -4.54 -0.40 2.93
C ASP A 110 -5.16 -0.14 1.54
N SER A 111 -4.78 0.98 0.95
CA SER A 111 -5.28 1.49 -0.33
C SER A 111 -4.76 0.66 -1.50
N ARG A 112 -5.55 -0.29 -1.99
CA ARG A 112 -5.19 -1.17 -3.10
C ARG A 112 -6.41 -1.76 -3.81
N LEU A 113 -6.25 -2.16 -5.07
CA LEU A 113 -7.33 -2.72 -5.89
C LEU A 113 -7.99 -3.95 -5.27
N GLY A 114 -7.23 -4.79 -4.56
CA GLY A 114 -7.72 -5.99 -3.89
C GLY A 114 -8.77 -5.71 -2.82
N ASN A 115 -8.75 -4.51 -2.23
CA ASN A 115 -9.64 -4.07 -1.18
C ASN A 115 -10.82 -3.22 -1.70
N MET A 116 -11.12 -3.31 -2.99
CA MET A 116 -12.31 -2.73 -3.59
C MET A 116 -13.20 -3.80 -4.20
N LEU A 117 -14.52 -3.59 -4.12
CA LEU A 117 -15.48 -4.34 -4.92
C LEU A 117 -15.87 -3.52 -6.14
N PHE A 118 -15.93 -4.19 -7.29
CA PHE A 118 -16.26 -3.59 -8.58
C PHE A 118 -17.53 -4.17 -9.14
N ARG A 119 -18.32 -3.31 -9.79
CA ARG A 119 -19.46 -3.66 -10.62
C ARG A 119 -19.43 -2.80 -11.88
N ASP A 120 -19.44 -3.42 -13.05
CA ASP A 120 -19.34 -2.71 -14.33
C ASP A 120 -18.13 -1.75 -14.38
N ASP A 121 -16.96 -2.25 -13.96
CA ASP A 121 -15.67 -1.52 -13.89
C ASP A 121 -15.70 -0.29 -12.96
N ARG A 122 -16.66 -0.21 -12.05
CA ARG A 122 -16.77 0.88 -11.07
C ARG A 122 -16.58 0.35 -9.66
N PRO A 123 -15.75 0.99 -8.84
CA PRO A 123 -15.72 0.71 -7.41
C PRO A 123 -17.12 0.97 -6.81
N VAL A 124 -17.64 0.00 -6.07
CA VAL A 124 -18.94 0.09 -5.39
C VAL A 124 -18.82 -0.07 -3.89
N ALA A 125 -17.68 -0.53 -3.42
CA ALA A 125 -17.35 -0.57 -1.99
C ALA A 125 -15.82 -0.56 -1.79
N VAL A 126 -15.42 0.04 -0.68
CA VAL A 126 -14.07 0.00 -0.13
C VAL A 126 -14.10 -0.87 1.11
N LEU A 127 -13.15 -1.79 1.20
CA LEU A 127 -13.06 -2.81 2.24
C LEU A 127 -11.79 -2.61 3.07
N ASP A 128 -11.71 -3.35 4.17
CA ASP A 128 -10.50 -3.48 4.99
C ASP A 128 -9.98 -2.15 5.55
N TRP A 129 -10.77 -1.57 6.43
CA TRP A 129 -10.50 -0.30 7.09
C TRP A 129 -9.70 -0.44 8.39
N GLU A 130 -9.15 -1.61 8.68
CA GLU A 130 -8.43 -1.88 9.93
C GLU A 130 -7.17 -1.01 10.11
N MET A 131 -6.57 -0.56 8.99
CA MET A 131 -5.42 0.32 8.98
C MET A 131 -5.79 1.80 8.84
N ALA A 132 -7.08 2.14 8.77
CA ALA A 132 -7.51 3.53 8.58
C ALA A 132 -7.09 4.42 9.74
N GLY A 133 -6.76 5.67 9.45
CA GLY A 133 -6.31 6.62 10.47
C GLY A 133 -5.97 7.99 9.90
N LEU A 134 -5.37 8.84 10.72
CA LEU A 134 -4.92 10.17 10.31
C LEU A 134 -3.46 10.13 9.88
N ALA A 135 -3.20 10.42 8.62
CA ALA A 135 -1.86 10.48 8.04
C ALA A 135 -1.80 11.51 6.90
N PRO A 136 -0.61 11.93 6.46
CA PRO A 136 -0.49 12.65 5.19
C PRO A 136 -1.03 11.82 4.03
N PRO A 137 -1.76 12.42 3.08
CA PRO A 137 -2.35 11.71 1.93
C PRO A 137 -1.34 10.90 1.12
N GLU A 138 -0.09 11.35 1.10
CA GLU A 138 1.02 10.66 0.45
C GLU A 138 1.24 9.24 0.97
N ALA A 139 0.85 8.97 2.23
CA ALA A 139 1.00 7.62 2.81
C ALA A 139 0.14 6.58 2.09
N ASP A 140 -1.11 6.95 1.78
CA ASP A 140 -2.02 6.08 1.03
C ASP A 140 -1.68 6.04 -0.46
N LEU A 141 -1.32 7.18 -1.06
CA LEU A 141 -0.92 7.22 -2.46
C LEU A 141 0.34 6.37 -2.71
N ALA A 142 1.33 6.47 -1.83
CA ALA A 142 2.53 5.64 -1.91
C ALA A 142 2.22 4.14 -1.72
N TRP A 143 1.32 3.80 -0.79
CA TRP A 143 0.86 2.43 -0.60
C TRP A 143 0.20 1.88 -1.85
N TRP A 144 -0.67 2.65 -2.49
CA TRP A 144 -1.33 2.32 -3.74
C TRP A 144 -0.31 2.00 -4.85
N LEU A 145 0.67 2.87 -5.08
CA LEU A 145 1.70 2.69 -6.11
C LEU A 145 2.62 1.50 -5.82
N VAL A 146 3.05 1.35 -4.57
CA VAL A 146 3.93 0.27 -4.14
C VAL A 146 3.25 -1.09 -4.24
N PHE A 147 1.96 -1.20 -3.90
CA PHE A 147 1.23 -2.46 -4.04
C PHE A 147 1.08 -2.91 -5.50
N ASP A 148 0.86 -1.98 -6.43
CA ASP A 148 0.87 -2.31 -7.85
C ASP A 148 2.24 -2.86 -8.28
N ARG A 149 3.33 -2.22 -7.88
CA ARG A 149 4.70 -2.71 -8.14
C ARG A 149 4.95 -4.09 -7.53
N ILE A 150 4.53 -4.33 -6.30
CA ILE A 150 4.66 -5.64 -5.64
C ILE A 150 3.92 -6.72 -6.42
N HIS A 151 2.78 -6.42 -6.99
CA HIS A 151 1.98 -7.35 -7.76
C HIS A 151 2.44 -7.54 -9.22
N THR A 152 3.35 -6.70 -9.69
CA THR A 152 3.86 -6.68 -11.08
C THR A 152 5.38 -6.75 -11.12
N THR A 153 6.08 -5.62 -11.15
CA THR A 153 7.54 -5.54 -11.34
C THR A 153 8.33 -6.24 -10.24
N GLY A 154 7.86 -6.17 -9.00
CA GLY A 154 8.44 -6.92 -7.87
C GLY A 154 8.43 -8.43 -8.06
N ARG A 155 7.53 -8.95 -8.90
CA ARG A 155 7.46 -10.36 -9.32
C ARG A 155 8.15 -10.63 -10.65
N GLY A 156 8.82 -9.63 -11.24
CA GLY A 156 9.45 -9.73 -12.55
C GLY A 156 8.45 -9.76 -13.71
N MET A 157 7.25 -9.24 -13.51
CA MET A 157 6.20 -9.16 -14.52
C MET A 157 6.03 -7.71 -15.00
N GLU A 158 5.57 -7.56 -16.23
CA GLU A 158 5.14 -6.25 -16.73
C GLU A 158 3.80 -5.84 -16.10
N ARG A 159 3.59 -4.55 -15.96
CA ARG A 159 2.28 -3.99 -15.64
C ARG A 159 1.27 -4.30 -16.73
N LEU A 160 0.01 -4.34 -16.37
CA LEU A 160 -1.06 -4.40 -17.36
C LEU A 160 -1.01 -3.17 -18.26
N PRO A 161 -1.20 -3.34 -19.58
CA PRO A 161 -0.97 -2.25 -20.57
C PRO A 161 -1.88 -1.03 -20.36
N GLY A 162 -3.00 -1.18 -19.67
CA GLY A 162 -3.90 -0.06 -19.36
C GLY A 162 -3.60 0.64 -18.03
N VAL A 163 -2.71 0.11 -17.18
CA VAL A 163 -2.35 0.78 -15.93
C VAL A 163 -1.42 1.96 -16.22
N PRO A 164 -1.82 3.19 -15.88
CA PRO A 164 -0.99 4.37 -16.14
C PRO A 164 0.34 4.31 -15.38
N PRO A 165 1.41 4.93 -15.91
CA PRO A 165 2.66 5.11 -15.17
C PRO A 165 2.43 5.84 -13.83
N ASP A 166 3.28 5.59 -12.83
CA ASP A 166 3.15 6.21 -11.51
C ASP A 166 3.10 7.74 -11.57
N SER A 167 3.96 8.35 -12.40
CA SER A 167 3.96 9.81 -12.59
C SER A 167 2.63 10.34 -13.12
N GLU A 168 1.94 9.59 -13.97
CA GLU A 168 0.62 9.96 -14.48
C GLU A 168 -0.46 9.79 -13.41
N GLN A 169 -0.38 8.71 -12.60
CA GLN A 169 -1.30 8.51 -11.48
C GLN A 169 -1.15 9.61 -10.43
N VAL A 170 0.08 10.01 -10.11
CA VAL A 170 0.35 11.14 -9.21
C VAL A 170 -0.23 12.44 -9.76
N ALA A 171 0.00 12.74 -11.04
CA ALA A 171 -0.55 13.95 -11.68
C ALA A 171 -2.09 13.98 -11.69
N MET A 172 -2.74 12.83 -11.92
CA MET A 172 -4.19 12.70 -11.79
C MET A 172 -4.67 12.95 -10.38
N TYR A 173 -4.00 12.35 -9.38
CA TYR A 173 -4.31 12.56 -7.98
C TYR A 173 -4.22 14.05 -7.59
N GLU A 174 -3.12 14.72 -7.94
CA GLU A 174 -2.93 16.15 -7.69
C GLU A 174 -4.02 17.01 -8.36
N MET A 175 -4.33 16.71 -9.61
CA MET A 175 -5.34 17.43 -10.37
C MET A 175 -6.75 17.31 -9.76
N TRP A 176 -7.11 16.11 -9.27
CA TRP A 176 -8.44 15.86 -8.76
C TRP A 176 -8.60 16.27 -7.29
N SER A 177 -7.56 16.10 -6.47
CA SER A 177 -7.60 16.45 -5.04
C SER A 177 -7.30 17.93 -4.79
N GLY A 178 -6.58 18.61 -5.70
CA GLY A 178 -5.98 19.92 -5.47
C GLY A 178 -4.83 19.91 -4.46
N HIS A 179 -4.38 18.74 -4.02
CA HIS A 179 -3.27 18.55 -3.11
C HIS A 179 -1.96 18.36 -3.90
N THR A 180 -0.92 19.10 -3.57
CA THR A 180 0.41 18.90 -4.16
C THR A 180 1.16 17.81 -3.40
N VAL A 181 1.52 16.76 -4.10
CA VAL A 181 2.25 15.60 -3.55
C VAL A 181 3.71 15.99 -3.29
N THR A 182 4.16 15.76 -2.06
CA THR A 182 5.52 16.08 -1.65
C THR A 182 6.20 14.88 -0.99
N ASN A 183 7.53 14.78 -1.13
CA ASN A 183 8.31 13.72 -0.50
C ASN A 183 7.83 12.28 -0.81
N LEU A 184 7.19 12.06 -1.97
CA LEU A 184 6.58 10.78 -2.33
C LEU A 184 7.54 9.61 -2.16
N HIS A 185 8.80 9.76 -2.59
CA HIS A 185 9.82 8.72 -2.45
C HIS A 185 10.00 8.24 -1.00
N TRP A 186 9.98 9.15 -0.02
CA TRP A 186 10.05 8.76 1.38
C TRP A 186 8.86 7.89 1.79
N TYR A 187 7.65 8.25 1.34
CA TYR A 187 6.43 7.48 1.63
C TYR A 187 6.42 6.13 0.89
N GLU A 188 6.96 6.07 -0.32
CA GLU A 188 7.10 4.80 -1.06
C GLU A 188 8.05 3.83 -0.34
N VAL A 189 9.21 4.31 0.13
CA VAL A 189 10.14 3.51 0.95
C VAL A 189 9.47 3.07 2.25
N TRP A 190 8.71 3.97 2.89
CA TRP A 190 7.94 3.66 4.09
C TRP A 190 6.87 2.58 3.82
N ALA A 191 6.11 2.70 2.76
CA ALA A 191 5.11 1.71 2.36
C ALA A 191 5.76 0.35 2.04
N ALA A 192 6.83 0.35 1.25
CA ALA A 192 7.53 -0.88 0.86
C ALA A 192 8.14 -1.62 2.07
N LEU A 193 8.74 -0.89 3.03
CA LEU A 193 9.21 -1.49 4.28
C LEU A 193 8.07 -2.13 5.06
N ARG A 194 6.95 -1.41 5.24
CA ARG A 194 5.78 -1.93 5.97
C ARG A 194 5.27 -3.22 5.36
N VAL A 195 5.09 -3.25 4.04
CA VAL A 195 4.61 -4.45 3.33
C VAL A 195 5.63 -5.58 3.44
N ALA A 196 6.93 -5.30 3.27
CA ALA A 196 7.96 -6.32 3.37
C ALA A 196 7.98 -6.99 4.76
N VAL A 197 7.88 -6.22 5.84
CA VAL A 197 7.88 -6.74 7.22
C VAL A 197 6.59 -7.50 7.52
N LEU A 198 5.42 -7.01 7.08
CA LEU A 198 4.14 -7.71 7.23
C LEU A 198 4.16 -9.06 6.52
N LEU A 199 4.60 -9.09 5.26
CA LEU A 199 4.69 -10.32 4.49
C LEU A 199 5.77 -11.27 5.01
N PHE A 200 6.85 -10.74 5.59
CA PHE A 200 7.86 -11.54 6.29
C PHE A 200 7.23 -12.28 7.47
N ARG A 201 6.48 -11.57 8.32
CA ARG A 201 5.77 -12.20 9.44
C ARG A 201 4.71 -13.20 8.99
N PHE A 202 3.97 -12.86 7.94
CA PHE A 202 2.99 -13.76 7.34
C PHE A 202 3.65 -15.04 6.83
N HIS A 203 4.80 -14.93 6.16
CA HIS A 203 5.57 -16.09 5.71
C HIS A 203 6.00 -16.99 6.87
N ASP A 204 6.53 -16.41 7.97
CA ASP A 204 6.87 -17.17 9.18
C ASP A 204 5.67 -17.96 9.70
N MET A 205 4.50 -17.35 9.71
CA MET A 205 3.28 -18.00 10.15
C MET A 205 2.88 -19.16 9.21
N LEU A 206 3.04 -19.00 7.90
CA LEU A 206 2.79 -20.07 6.93
C LEU A 206 3.77 -21.24 7.13
N VAL A 207 5.05 -20.95 7.34
CA VAL A 207 6.08 -21.97 7.60
C VAL A 207 5.79 -22.70 8.91
N ALA A 208 5.44 -21.97 9.97
CA ALA A 208 5.13 -22.57 11.28
C ALA A 208 3.89 -23.49 11.25
N ASN A 209 3.02 -23.35 10.25
CA ASN A 209 1.82 -24.19 10.06
C ASN A 209 1.97 -25.17 8.87
N ASP A 210 3.19 -25.44 8.39
CA ASP A 210 3.47 -26.34 7.26
C ASP A 210 2.73 -25.96 5.94
N MET A 211 2.38 -24.68 5.79
CA MET A 211 1.67 -24.16 4.62
C MET A 211 2.59 -23.55 3.55
N ALA A 212 3.85 -23.34 3.88
CA ALA A 212 4.88 -22.84 2.96
C ALA A 212 6.26 -23.45 3.28
N PRO A 213 7.15 -23.59 2.28
CA PRO A 213 8.52 -24.00 2.54
C PRO A 213 9.29 -22.89 3.27
N ALA A 214 10.24 -23.29 4.12
CA ALA A 214 11.13 -22.37 4.82
C ALA A 214 12.21 -21.73 3.89
N ASP A 215 12.19 -22.05 2.59
CA ASP A 215 13.15 -21.53 1.60
C ASP A 215 12.89 -20.04 1.33
N PRO A 216 13.86 -19.15 1.62
CA PRO A 216 13.72 -17.72 1.37
C PRO A 216 13.44 -17.36 -0.10
N GLN A 217 13.88 -18.17 -1.07
CA GLN A 217 13.67 -17.92 -2.50
C GLN A 217 12.20 -18.00 -2.91
N HIS A 218 11.40 -18.72 -2.13
CA HIS A 218 9.96 -18.88 -2.35
C HIS A 218 9.11 -18.08 -1.33
N ALA A 219 9.75 -17.18 -0.59
CA ALA A 219 9.08 -16.43 0.46
C ALA A 219 8.08 -15.40 -0.08
N ALA A 220 6.92 -15.32 0.56
CA ALA A 220 5.84 -14.42 0.17
C ALA A 220 6.24 -12.94 0.19
N TYR A 221 7.24 -12.58 1.03
CA TYR A 221 7.74 -11.21 1.17
C TYR A 221 8.71 -10.78 0.06
N TRP A 222 9.25 -11.70 -0.74
CA TRP A 222 10.32 -11.40 -1.69
C TRP A 222 9.98 -10.32 -2.72
N PRO A 223 8.76 -10.27 -3.30
CA PRO A 223 8.38 -9.18 -4.20
C PRO A 223 8.44 -7.80 -3.55
N ALA A 224 8.03 -7.69 -2.28
CA ALA A 224 8.09 -6.43 -1.54
C ALA A 224 9.54 -6.01 -1.22
N VAL A 225 10.41 -6.97 -0.88
CA VAL A 225 11.84 -6.70 -0.67
C VAL A 225 12.51 -6.22 -1.96
N ARG A 226 12.17 -6.78 -3.11
CA ARG A 226 12.68 -6.30 -4.41
C ARG A 226 12.27 -4.86 -4.66
N VAL A 227 10.98 -4.54 -4.52
CA VAL A 227 10.50 -3.16 -4.68
C VAL A 227 11.18 -2.21 -3.72
N LEU A 228 11.38 -2.61 -2.45
CA LEU A 228 12.10 -1.82 -1.47
C LEU A 228 13.55 -1.53 -1.91
N ARG A 229 14.26 -2.54 -2.41
CA ARG A 229 15.63 -2.39 -2.92
C ARG A 229 15.69 -1.48 -4.14
N ASP A 230 14.80 -1.69 -5.11
CA ASP A 230 14.72 -0.86 -6.31
C ASP A 230 14.50 0.62 -5.96
N LEU A 231 13.65 0.91 -4.95
CA LEU A 231 13.45 2.26 -4.44
C LEU A 231 14.72 2.86 -3.81
N LEU A 232 15.45 2.07 -3.02
CA LEU A 232 16.69 2.52 -2.37
C LEU A 232 17.84 2.76 -3.36
N GLU A 233 17.90 2.00 -4.45
CA GLU A 233 18.89 2.16 -5.52
C GLU A 233 18.53 3.30 -6.48
N GLY A 234 17.36 3.92 -6.34
CA GLY A 234 16.88 4.99 -7.22
C GLY A 234 16.59 4.53 -8.64
N THR A 235 16.42 3.23 -8.84
CA THR A 235 16.04 2.65 -10.13
C THR A 235 14.56 2.89 -10.35
N PRO A 236 14.14 3.60 -11.41
CA PRO A 236 12.72 3.78 -11.72
C PRO A 236 12.08 2.41 -11.93
N ALA A 237 10.96 2.17 -11.24
CA ALA A 237 10.16 0.97 -11.44
C ALA A 237 9.42 0.99 -12.78
#